data_dc53adad0af5f2b4d2b336b148c6d027
#
_entry.id   dc53adad0af5f2b4d2b336b148c6d027
#
_cell.length_a   1.000
_cell.length_b   1.000
_cell.length_c   1.000
_cell.angle_alpha   90.00
_cell.angle_beta   90.00
_cell.angle_gamma   90.00
#
_symmetry.space_group_name_H-M   'P 1'
#
loop_
_entity.id
_entity.type
_entity.pdbx_description
1 polymer ?
#
loop_
_entity_poly.entity_id
_entity_poly.type
_entity_poly.pdbx_seq_one_letter_code
_entity_poly.pdbx_strand_id
1 'polypeptide(L)'
;MADKFIGERYTETRDLSTTQIAALIRKEIREWFPTIKVSVRTEYFSGGSSIDIWVKSCDFNPINPRWDPRDYVTPMYNNPRYTDRGRQLLKDFEQIANKYNRDNSDSSIDYFDVRFYLSVEYDSDFERQNIEKLGITV
;
A
#
# COMPACT_ATOMS: atom_id res chain seq x y z
N MET A 1 -7.96 2.12 -24.17
CA MET A 1 -6.67 1.41 -24.26
C MET A 1 -6.28 0.88 -22.91
N ALA A 2 -5.80 -0.33 -22.85
CA ALA A 2 -5.38 -0.93 -21.59
C ALA A 2 -4.12 -0.24 -21.03
N ASP A 3 -4.12 0.05 -19.73
CA ASP A 3 -2.93 0.49 -19.02
C ASP A 3 -2.14 -0.75 -18.61
N LYS A 4 -1.27 -1.19 -19.53
CA LYS A 4 -0.48 -2.39 -19.30
C LYS A 4 0.76 -2.06 -18.47
N PHE A 5 1.00 -2.90 -17.47
CA PHE A 5 2.12 -2.75 -16.56
C PHE A 5 2.74 -4.11 -16.29
N ILE A 6 4.07 -4.17 -16.34
CA ILE A 6 4.83 -5.34 -15.94
C ILE A 6 5.92 -4.88 -15.00
N GLY A 7 5.86 -5.32 -13.74
CA GLY A 7 6.86 -5.02 -12.74
C GLY A 7 8.22 -5.60 -13.10
N GLU A 8 9.29 -4.93 -12.70
CA GLU A 8 10.66 -5.29 -13.09
C GLU A 8 11.08 -6.70 -12.62
N ARG A 9 10.44 -7.22 -11.56
CA ARG A 9 10.71 -8.55 -11.01
C ARG A 9 9.61 -9.56 -11.29
N TYR A 10 8.63 -9.20 -12.11
CA TYR A 10 7.53 -10.09 -12.43
C TYR A 10 8.02 -11.37 -13.12
N THR A 11 8.82 -11.24 -14.17
CA THR A 11 9.23 -12.36 -15.00
C THR A 11 10.02 -13.42 -14.22
N GLU A 12 10.92 -12.99 -13.34
CA GLU A 12 11.72 -13.91 -12.53
C GLU A 12 10.94 -14.56 -11.38
N THR A 13 9.78 -13.99 -11.02
CA THR A 13 8.96 -14.47 -9.91
C THR A 13 7.59 -14.97 -10.33
N ARG A 14 7.33 -15.09 -11.64
CA ARG A 14 5.98 -15.41 -12.14
C ARG A 14 5.45 -16.76 -11.67
N ASP A 15 6.32 -17.71 -11.33
CA ASP A 15 5.91 -19.03 -10.85
C ASP A 15 5.64 -19.09 -9.35
N LEU A 16 5.86 -17.97 -8.64
CA LEU A 16 5.63 -17.91 -7.21
C LEU A 16 4.16 -17.61 -6.91
N SER A 17 3.66 -18.14 -5.81
CA SER A 17 2.31 -17.82 -5.32
C SER A 17 2.26 -16.41 -4.76
N THR A 18 1.05 -15.86 -4.63
CA THR A 18 0.85 -14.55 -4.00
C THR A 18 1.39 -14.54 -2.56
N THR A 19 1.24 -15.62 -1.82
CA THR A 19 1.80 -15.76 -0.47
C THR A 19 3.34 -15.69 -0.47
N GLN A 20 3.97 -16.34 -1.44
CA GLN A 20 5.43 -16.28 -1.59
C GLN A 20 5.90 -14.88 -1.97
N ILE A 21 5.16 -14.20 -2.85
CA ILE A 21 5.44 -12.80 -3.22
C ILE A 21 5.31 -11.89 -1.99
N ALA A 22 4.28 -12.07 -1.18
CA ALA A 22 4.09 -11.29 0.04
C ALA A 22 5.28 -11.45 1.00
N ALA A 23 5.85 -12.65 1.09
CA ALA A 23 7.06 -12.89 1.90
C ALA A 23 8.26 -12.11 1.37
N LEU A 24 8.44 -12.05 0.05
CA LEU A 24 9.51 -11.26 -0.57
C LEU A 24 9.33 -9.76 -0.31
N ILE A 25 8.11 -9.27 -0.44
CA ILE A 25 7.77 -7.86 -0.16
C ILE A 25 8.09 -7.53 1.29
N ARG A 26 7.66 -8.37 2.22
CA ARG A 26 7.92 -8.17 3.65
C ARG A 26 9.41 -8.11 3.95
N LYS A 27 10.19 -9.00 3.34
CA LYS A 27 11.63 -9.03 3.50
C LYS A 27 12.28 -7.75 2.97
N GLU A 28 11.88 -7.29 1.79
CA GLU A 28 12.43 -6.09 1.19
C GLU A 28 12.09 -4.84 2.01
N ILE A 29 10.86 -4.72 2.48
CA ILE A 29 10.46 -3.61 3.36
C ILE A 29 11.32 -3.61 4.63
N ARG A 30 11.54 -4.77 5.24
CA ARG A 30 12.35 -4.88 6.45
C ARG A 30 13.79 -4.46 6.20
N GLU A 31 14.35 -4.78 5.05
CA GLU A 31 15.72 -4.42 4.68
C GLU A 31 15.87 -2.91 4.46
N TRP A 32 14.93 -2.31 3.73
CA TRP A 32 14.99 -0.88 3.38
C TRP A 32 14.45 0.04 4.46
N PHE A 33 13.55 -0.44 5.30
CA PHE A 33 12.85 0.35 6.32
C PHE A 33 12.87 -0.38 7.66
N PRO A 34 14.07 -0.57 8.27
CA PRO A 34 14.20 -1.41 9.47
C PRO A 34 13.49 -0.84 10.71
N THR A 35 13.17 0.47 10.71
CA THR A 35 12.47 1.11 11.84
C THR A 35 10.96 1.08 11.71
N ILE A 36 10.44 0.58 10.58
CA ILE A 36 9.01 0.59 10.29
C ILE A 36 8.46 -0.83 10.41
N LYS A 37 7.37 -0.97 11.17
CA LYS A 37 6.68 -2.25 11.30
C LYS A 37 5.50 -2.28 10.35
N VAL A 38 5.42 -3.37 9.60
CA VAL A 38 4.32 -3.59 8.66
C VAL A 38 3.69 -4.95 8.88
N SER A 39 2.41 -5.05 8.52
CA SER A 39 1.71 -6.32 8.35
C SER A 39 1.47 -6.49 6.85
N VAL A 40 1.86 -7.63 6.31
CA VAL A 40 1.62 -7.96 4.90
C VAL A 40 0.76 -9.22 4.88
N ARG A 41 -0.44 -9.10 4.37
CA ARG A 41 -1.41 -10.19 4.32
C ARG A 41 -1.85 -10.49 2.91
N THR A 42 -2.20 -11.74 2.68
CA THR A 42 -2.71 -12.21 1.39
C THR A 42 -4.12 -12.76 1.55
N GLU A 43 -4.90 -12.62 0.49
CA GLU A 43 -6.22 -13.21 0.41
C GLU A 43 -6.41 -13.77 -0.99
N TYR A 44 -7.00 -14.96 -1.07
CA TYR A 44 -7.37 -15.60 -2.33
C TYR A 44 -8.88 -15.61 -2.45
N PHE A 45 -9.38 -15.26 -3.62
CA PHE A 45 -10.82 -15.22 -3.89
C PHE A 45 -11.08 -15.64 -5.34
N SER A 46 -12.35 -15.81 -5.67
CA SER A 46 -12.74 -16.13 -7.05
C SER A 46 -12.34 -14.97 -7.96
N GLY A 47 -11.47 -15.24 -8.92
CA GLY A 47 -10.99 -14.24 -9.87
C GLY A 47 -9.64 -13.62 -9.52
N GLY A 48 -9.00 -14.03 -8.41
CA GLY A 48 -7.67 -13.51 -8.13
C GLY A 48 -7.19 -13.62 -6.69
N SER A 49 -6.28 -12.72 -6.36
CA SER A 49 -5.70 -12.61 -5.02
C SER A 49 -5.36 -11.16 -4.71
N SER A 50 -5.17 -10.87 -3.44
CA SER A 50 -4.75 -9.55 -2.99
C SER A 50 -3.58 -9.64 -2.04
N ILE A 51 -2.81 -8.54 -1.99
CA ILE A 51 -1.80 -8.29 -0.96
C ILE A 51 -2.17 -6.98 -0.29
N ASP A 52 -2.34 -7.03 1.02
CA ASP A 52 -2.66 -5.86 1.83
C ASP A 52 -1.49 -5.57 2.76
N ILE A 53 -0.99 -4.33 2.68
CA ILE A 53 0.11 -3.86 3.51
C ILE A 53 -0.43 -2.81 4.46
N TRP A 54 -0.30 -3.05 5.76
CA TRP A 54 -0.62 -2.06 6.79
C TRP A 54 0.63 -1.61 7.51
N VAL A 55 0.83 -0.31 7.59
CA VAL A 55 1.90 0.28 8.39
C VAL A 55 1.44 0.27 9.84
N LYS A 56 2.04 -0.60 10.64
CA LYS A 56 1.67 -0.78 12.06
C LYS A 56 2.34 0.24 12.97
N SER A 57 3.54 0.68 12.62
CA SER A 57 4.22 1.77 13.31
C SER A 57 5.37 2.31 12.45
N CYS A 58 5.70 3.57 12.66
CA CYS A 58 6.86 4.21 12.06
C CYS A 58 7.45 5.21 13.04
N ASP A 59 8.63 5.74 12.70
CA ASP A 59 9.39 6.62 13.58
C ASP A 59 9.04 8.10 13.46
N PHE A 60 7.91 8.41 12.82
CA PHE A 60 7.39 9.77 12.68
C PHE A 60 5.87 9.73 12.73
N ASN A 61 5.24 10.90 12.95
CA ASN A 61 3.79 11.01 12.89
C ASN A 61 3.37 11.28 11.44
N PRO A 62 2.65 10.36 10.79
CA PRO A 62 2.24 10.56 9.40
C PRO A 62 1.08 11.52 9.23
N ILE A 63 0.42 11.92 10.31
CA ILE A 63 -0.76 12.78 10.27
C ILE A 63 -0.34 14.25 10.16
N ASN A 64 -0.98 14.94 9.22
CA ASN A 64 -0.78 16.38 9.05
C ASN A 64 -1.36 17.12 10.25
N PRO A 65 -0.57 17.89 11.01
CA PRO A 65 -1.07 18.61 12.18
C PRO A 65 -2.11 19.68 11.85
N ARG A 66 -2.21 20.08 10.58
CA ARG A 66 -3.21 21.05 10.09
C ARG A 66 -4.45 20.38 9.51
N TRP A 67 -4.49 19.02 9.52
CA TRP A 67 -5.63 18.32 8.97
C TRP A 67 -6.90 18.60 9.80
N ASP A 68 -7.99 18.91 9.09
CA ASP A 68 -9.31 19.06 9.68
C ASP A 68 -10.14 17.82 9.30
N PRO A 69 -10.63 17.03 10.30
CA PRO A 69 -11.43 15.84 10.02
C PRO A 69 -12.72 16.12 9.23
N ARG A 70 -13.15 17.37 9.15
CA ARG A 70 -14.32 17.77 8.36
C ARG A 70 -13.98 17.96 6.89
N ASP A 71 -12.70 18.02 6.54
CA ASP A 71 -12.29 18.17 5.14
C ASP A 71 -12.65 16.91 4.34
N TYR A 72 -13.00 17.15 3.09
CA TYR A 72 -13.30 16.06 2.18
C TYR A 72 -12.04 15.19 1.95
N VAL A 73 -12.21 13.86 2.06
CA VAL A 73 -11.10 12.93 1.86
C VAL A 73 -10.91 12.70 0.35
N THR A 74 -9.73 13.07 -0.13
CA THR A 74 -9.32 12.86 -1.51
C THR A 74 -8.56 11.53 -1.65
N PRO A 75 -8.23 11.09 -2.89
CA PRO A 75 -7.38 9.94 -3.10
C PRO A 75 -6.07 10.04 -2.32
N MET A 76 -5.49 8.89 -1.97
CA MET A 76 -4.37 8.76 -1.05
C MET A 76 -3.21 9.71 -1.33
N TYR A 77 -2.81 9.84 -2.60
CA TYR A 77 -1.65 10.68 -2.98
C TYR A 77 -1.92 12.19 -2.81
N ASN A 78 -3.17 12.60 -2.64
CA ASN A 78 -3.57 13.99 -2.36
C ASN A 78 -4.33 14.11 -1.05
N ASN A 79 -4.31 13.09 -0.21
CA ASN A 79 -5.10 13.07 1.02
C ASN A 79 -4.52 14.07 2.04
N PRO A 80 -5.29 15.10 2.43
CA PRO A 80 -4.81 16.14 3.35
C PRO A 80 -4.59 15.62 4.77
N ARG A 81 -5.08 14.42 5.09
CA ARG A 81 -4.87 13.80 6.40
C ARG A 81 -3.41 13.55 6.70
N TYR A 82 -2.61 13.26 5.67
CA TYR A 82 -1.21 12.86 5.84
C TYR A 82 -0.24 13.97 5.50
N THR A 83 0.93 13.94 6.14
CA THR A 83 2.07 14.76 5.74
C THR A 83 2.60 14.26 4.39
N ASP A 84 3.44 15.07 3.73
CA ASP A 84 4.13 14.65 2.51
C ASP A 84 4.95 13.37 2.77
N ARG A 85 5.63 13.31 3.91
CA ARG A 85 6.41 12.13 4.30
C ARG A 85 5.50 10.91 4.53
N GLY A 86 4.33 11.11 5.14
CA GLY A 86 3.36 10.04 5.35
C GLY A 86 2.83 9.48 4.04
N ARG A 87 2.54 10.34 3.08
CA ARG A 87 2.11 9.91 1.74
C ARG A 87 3.23 9.20 0.99
N GLN A 88 4.45 9.73 1.08
CA GLN A 88 5.60 9.16 0.37
C GLN A 88 5.91 7.74 0.85
N LEU A 89 5.78 7.48 2.16
CA LEU A 89 6.01 6.14 2.68
C LEU A 89 5.06 5.11 2.05
N LEU A 90 3.79 5.46 1.94
CA LEU A 90 2.80 4.57 1.31
C LEU A 90 3.15 4.32 -0.17
N LYS A 91 3.59 5.36 -0.88
CA LYS A 91 4.05 5.23 -2.27
C LYS A 91 5.27 4.34 -2.39
N ASP A 92 6.22 4.47 -1.47
CA ASP A 92 7.43 3.65 -1.46
C ASP A 92 7.08 2.17 -1.34
N PHE A 93 6.13 1.84 -0.47
CA PHE A 93 5.68 0.46 -0.29
C PHE A 93 4.90 -0.05 -1.51
N GLU A 94 4.09 0.80 -2.14
CA GLU A 94 3.45 0.46 -3.41
C GLU A 94 4.48 0.13 -4.48
N GLN A 95 5.53 0.93 -4.59
CA GLN A 95 6.59 0.71 -5.58
C GLN A 95 7.32 -0.61 -5.33
N ILE A 96 7.63 -0.92 -4.07
CA ILE A 96 8.25 -2.19 -3.72
C ILE A 96 7.36 -3.37 -4.14
N ALA A 97 6.09 -3.33 -3.78
CA ALA A 97 5.15 -4.41 -4.10
C ALA A 97 4.91 -4.55 -5.61
N ASN A 98 4.80 -3.44 -6.32
CA ASN A 98 4.51 -3.43 -7.75
C ASN A 98 5.68 -3.90 -8.61
N LYS A 99 6.88 -4.03 -8.07
CA LYS A 99 7.98 -4.70 -8.80
C LYS A 99 7.62 -6.13 -9.18
N TYR A 100 6.78 -6.77 -8.38
CA TYR A 100 6.38 -8.17 -8.57
C TYR A 100 5.04 -8.30 -9.30
N ASN A 101 4.38 -7.20 -9.57
CA ASN A 101 3.02 -7.19 -10.08
C ASN A 101 2.97 -7.12 -11.61
N ARG A 102 1.82 -7.45 -12.14
CA ARG A 102 1.50 -7.31 -13.54
C ARG A 102 0.04 -6.88 -13.65
N ASP A 103 -0.22 -5.93 -14.53
CA ASP A 103 -1.56 -5.48 -14.84
C ASP A 103 -1.73 -5.49 -16.36
N ASN A 104 -2.56 -6.39 -16.85
CA ASN A 104 -2.91 -6.51 -18.26
C ASN A 104 -4.40 -6.23 -18.47
N SER A 105 -4.98 -5.47 -17.56
CA SER A 105 -6.39 -5.14 -17.59
C SER A 105 -6.75 -4.22 -18.76
N ASP A 106 -8.01 -4.28 -19.20
CA ASP A 106 -8.56 -3.38 -20.18
C ASP A 106 -9.89 -2.83 -19.65
N SER A 107 -9.83 -1.61 -19.11
CA SER A 107 -10.98 -0.96 -18.49
C SER A 107 -12.08 -0.60 -19.50
N SER A 108 -11.75 -0.49 -20.79
CA SER A 108 -12.75 -0.19 -21.82
C SER A 108 -13.75 -1.31 -22.04
N ILE A 109 -13.40 -2.54 -21.63
CA ILE A 109 -14.26 -3.73 -21.75
C ILE A 109 -14.48 -4.43 -20.41
N ASP A 110 -14.23 -3.74 -19.29
CA ASP A 110 -14.34 -4.27 -17.93
C ASP A 110 -13.54 -5.57 -17.71
N TYR A 111 -12.39 -5.67 -18.37
CA TYR A 111 -11.51 -6.81 -18.23
C TYR A 111 -10.42 -6.50 -17.20
N PHE A 112 -10.39 -7.26 -16.09
CA PHE A 112 -9.42 -7.08 -15.03
C PHE A 112 -8.51 -8.30 -14.99
N ASP A 113 -7.21 -8.07 -15.20
CA ASP A 113 -6.19 -9.12 -15.22
C ASP A 113 -4.92 -8.58 -14.53
N VAL A 114 -4.90 -8.71 -13.21
CA VAL A 114 -3.75 -8.35 -12.40
C VAL A 114 -3.19 -9.60 -11.72
N ARG A 115 -1.88 -9.60 -11.46
CA ARG A 115 -1.29 -10.71 -10.71
C ARG A 115 -1.85 -10.75 -9.28
N PHE A 116 -1.92 -9.59 -8.63
CA PHE A 116 -2.59 -9.42 -7.34
C PHE A 116 -3.09 -7.98 -7.23
N TYR A 117 -4.19 -7.81 -6.52
CA TYR A 117 -4.68 -6.49 -6.13
C TYR A 117 -3.86 -6.03 -4.93
N LEU A 118 -3.50 -4.75 -4.91
CA LEU A 118 -2.62 -4.19 -3.88
C LEU A 118 -3.34 -3.09 -3.12
N SER A 119 -3.24 -3.13 -1.79
CA SER A 119 -3.68 -2.07 -0.90
C SER A 119 -2.54 -1.75 0.07
N VAL A 120 -2.23 -0.47 0.24
CA VAL A 120 -1.21 0.00 1.18
C VAL A 120 -1.82 1.11 2.02
N GLU A 121 -1.94 0.88 3.32
CA GLU A 121 -2.62 1.79 4.25
C GLU A 121 -1.90 1.83 5.59
N TYR A 122 -2.15 2.87 6.36
CA TYR A 122 -1.79 2.89 7.77
C TYR A 122 -2.79 2.05 8.55
N ASP A 123 -2.29 1.31 9.54
CA ASP A 123 -3.12 0.61 10.50
C ASP A 123 -4.03 1.62 11.23
N SER A 124 -5.31 1.29 11.37
CA SER A 124 -6.30 2.22 11.92
C SER A 124 -6.00 2.61 13.37
N ASP A 125 -5.52 1.69 14.18
CA ASP A 125 -5.17 1.98 15.58
C ASP A 125 -3.95 2.90 15.66
N PHE A 126 -2.94 2.64 14.84
CA PHE A 126 -1.75 3.49 14.76
C PHE A 126 -2.12 4.90 14.30
N GLU A 127 -2.96 4.99 13.27
CA GLU A 127 -3.42 6.27 12.75
C GLU A 127 -4.19 7.06 13.82
N ARG A 128 -5.12 6.40 14.52
CA ARG A 128 -5.88 7.02 15.61
C ARG A 128 -4.96 7.56 16.72
N GLN A 129 -3.98 6.77 17.14
CA GLN A 129 -3.02 7.19 18.18
C GLN A 129 -2.26 8.45 17.75
N ASN A 130 -1.86 8.54 16.49
CA ASN A 130 -1.14 9.68 15.97
C ASN A 130 -2.02 10.92 15.81
N ILE A 131 -3.29 10.74 15.48
CA ILE A 131 -4.27 11.81 15.47
C ILE A 131 -4.46 12.37 16.88
N GLU A 132 -4.60 11.50 17.87
CA GLU A 132 -4.76 11.89 19.28
C GLU A 132 -3.55 12.67 19.79
N LYS A 133 -2.34 12.27 19.42
CA LYS A 133 -1.10 12.97 19.80
C LYS A 133 -1.07 14.41 19.34
N LEU A 134 -1.78 14.74 18.27
CA LEU A 134 -1.86 16.09 17.73
C LEU A 134 -3.01 16.90 18.34
N GLY A 135 -3.81 16.29 19.22
CA GLY A 135 -4.95 16.95 19.82
C GLY A 135 -6.13 17.17 18.87
N ILE A 136 -6.15 16.45 17.74
CA ILE A 136 -7.23 16.54 16.76
C ILE A 136 -8.39 15.66 17.23
N THR A 137 -9.58 16.24 17.28
CA THR A 137 -10.82 15.53 17.64
C THR A 137 -11.53 15.09 16.38
N VAL A 138 -11.79 13.79 16.29
CA VAL A 138 -12.46 13.18 15.13
C VAL A 138 -13.90 12.83 15.49
#